data_0809751a4fa9f3299a3264d45e445843
#
_entry.id   0809751a4fa9f3299a3264d45e445843
#
_cell.length_a   1.000
_cell.length_b   1.000
_cell.length_c   1.000
_cell.angle_alpha   90.00
_cell.angle_beta   90.00
_cell.angle_gamma   90.00
#
_symmetry.space_group_name_H-M   'P 1'
#
loop_
_entity.id
_entity.type
_entity.pdbx_description
1 polymer ?
#
loop_
_entity_poly.entity_id
_entity_poly.type
_entity_poly.pdbx_seq_one_letter_code
_entity_poly.pdbx_strand_id
1 'polypeptide(L)'
;MMTSYNAWNHMPMGANPVLRDVVMKDWGFDGIICTDVGALGNMVRAHHTYATMPEAAAAAIHAGINQFLENATKPVQDALTQGLIEAFDIDENLRGVFRVMIRLGMLDSRADEPYAHIGFDTPGGIAAVDDPWLWDKNKELARKVTDESIVLL
;
A
#
# COMPACT_ATOMS: atom_id res chain seq x y z
N MET A 1 -2.70 1.81 6.12
CA MET A 1 -3.10 0.41 6.45
C MET A 1 -2.97 -0.45 5.20
N MET A 2 -2.58 -1.72 5.32
CA MET A 2 -2.50 -2.67 4.19
C MET A 2 -3.48 -3.82 4.43
N THR A 3 -4.16 -4.24 3.38
CA THR A 3 -5.07 -5.39 3.43
C THR A 3 -4.30 -6.70 3.25
N SER A 4 -4.79 -7.75 3.88
CA SER A 4 -4.21 -9.10 3.77
C SER A 4 -4.78 -9.86 2.57
N TYR A 5 -4.14 -10.98 2.21
CA TYR A 5 -4.58 -11.82 1.09
C TYR A 5 -5.84 -12.65 1.36
N ASN A 6 -6.17 -12.88 2.62
CA ASN A 6 -7.26 -13.78 2.98
C ASN A 6 -8.64 -13.20 2.59
N ALA A 7 -9.62 -14.09 2.54
CA ALA A 7 -11.02 -13.72 2.51
C ALA A 7 -11.62 -13.79 3.93
N TRP A 8 -12.47 -12.82 4.24
CA TRP A 8 -13.29 -12.83 5.43
C TRP A 8 -14.76 -12.86 5.02
N ASN A 9 -15.51 -13.82 5.55
CA ASN A 9 -16.90 -14.09 5.11
C ASN A 9 -17.01 -14.25 3.58
N HIS A 10 -16.09 -15.02 3.00
CA HIS A 10 -16.00 -15.30 1.56
C HIS A 10 -15.66 -14.10 0.67
N MET A 11 -15.44 -12.90 1.23
CA MET A 11 -15.05 -11.72 0.49
C MET A 11 -13.56 -11.43 0.69
N PRO A 12 -12.75 -11.31 -0.38
CA PRO A 12 -11.35 -10.92 -0.28
C PRO A 12 -11.18 -9.60 0.46
N MET A 13 -10.21 -9.49 1.36
CA MET A 13 -10.04 -8.30 2.20
C MET A 13 -9.87 -7.02 1.39
N GLY A 14 -9.19 -7.06 0.24
CA GLY A 14 -9.05 -5.89 -0.62
C GLY A 14 -10.34 -5.40 -1.31
N ALA A 15 -11.43 -6.18 -1.24
CA ALA A 15 -12.75 -5.79 -1.75
C ALA A 15 -13.84 -5.89 -0.67
N ASN A 16 -13.44 -6.06 0.60
CA ASN A 16 -14.39 -6.27 1.68
C ASN A 16 -15.03 -4.95 2.13
N PRO A 17 -16.37 -4.87 2.20
CA PRO A 17 -17.08 -3.67 2.65
C PRO A 17 -16.67 -3.17 4.03
N VAL A 18 -16.12 -4.04 4.89
CA VAL A 18 -15.64 -3.66 6.23
C VAL A 18 -14.61 -2.52 6.19
N LEU A 19 -13.86 -2.39 5.10
CA LEU A 19 -12.89 -1.30 4.93
C LEU A 19 -13.60 0.05 4.90
N ARG A 20 -14.68 0.16 4.13
CA ARG A 20 -15.44 1.40 4.01
C ARG A 20 -16.36 1.61 5.21
N ASP A 21 -17.11 0.58 5.59
CA ASP A 21 -18.16 0.73 6.59
C ASP A 21 -17.62 0.85 8.01
N VAL A 22 -16.63 0.05 8.36
CA VAL A 22 -16.07 0.04 9.72
C VAL A 22 -14.81 0.88 9.80
N VAL A 23 -13.79 0.57 8.96
CA VAL A 23 -12.48 1.21 9.10
C VAL A 23 -12.56 2.71 8.75
N MET A 24 -13.15 3.06 7.61
CA MET A 24 -13.22 4.46 7.19
C MET A 24 -14.34 5.22 7.92
N LYS A 25 -15.54 4.65 7.98
CA LYS A 25 -16.70 5.35 8.51
C LYS A 25 -16.77 5.33 10.03
N ASP A 26 -16.76 4.14 10.67
CA ASP A 26 -16.96 4.02 12.11
C ASP A 26 -15.71 4.39 12.90
N TRP A 27 -14.51 4.00 12.42
CA TRP A 27 -13.24 4.34 13.07
C TRP A 27 -12.65 5.67 12.60
N GLY A 28 -13.21 6.28 11.56
CA GLY A 28 -12.74 7.56 11.02
C GLY A 28 -11.36 7.49 10.37
N PHE A 29 -10.96 6.32 9.85
CA PHE A 29 -9.67 6.19 9.16
C PHE A 29 -9.74 6.90 7.80
N ASP A 30 -8.92 7.93 7.62
CA ASP A 30 -8.95 8.84 6.48
C ASP A 30 -7.66 8.86 5.65
N GLY A 31 -6.80 7.86 5.87
CA GLY A 31 -5.49 7.77 5.24
C GLY A 31 -5.40 6.80 4.06
N ILE A 32 -4.23 6.20 3.90
CA ILE A 32 -3.95 5.25 2.82
C ILE A 32 -4.38 3.85 3.24
N ILE A 33 -5.20 3.22 2.40
CA ILE A 33 -5.50 1.78 2.45
C ILE A 33 -4.93 1.16 1.17
N CYS A 34 -3.91 0.32 1.32
CA CYS A 34 -3.27 -0.33 0.17
C CYS A 34 -3.56 -1.83 0.11
N THR A 35 -3.47 -2.37 -1.11
CA THR A 35 -3.35 -3.81 -1.32
C THR A 35 -1.94 -4.29 -1.02
N ASP A 36 -1.76 -5.59 -0.78
CA ASP A 36 -0.45 -6.22 -0.93
C ASP A 36 -0.19 -6.55 -2.41
N VAL A 37 1.07 -6.82 -2.78
CA VAL A 37 1.47 -7.14 -4.16
C VAL A 37 0.78 -8.42 -4.64
N GLY A 38 0.12 -8.35 -5.79
CA GLY A 38 -0.60 -9.50 -6.37
C GLY A 38 -1.98 -9.77 -5.77
N ALA A 39 -2.42 -9.01 -4.75
CA ALA A 39 -3.71 -9.21 -4.11
C ALA A 39 -4.88 -9.05 -5.09
N LEU A 40 -4.81 -8.07 -6.01
CA LEU A 40 -5.82 -7.88 -7.04
C LEU A 40 -5.94 -9.11 -7.93
N GLY A 41 -4.80 -9.66 -8.37
CA GLY A 41 -4.76 -10.90 -9.15
C GLY A 41 -5.30 -12.12 -8.40
N ASN A 42 -5.12 -12.17 -7.08
CA ASN A 42 -5.65 -13.26 -6.25
C ASN A 42 -7.17 -13.27 -6.19
N MET A 43 -7.82 -12.10 -6.22
CA MET A 43 -9.29 -12.01 -6.27
C MET A 43 -9.89 -12.72 -7.48
N VAL A 44 -9.14 -12.75 -8.59
CA VAL A 44 -9.54 -13.41 -9.84
C VAL A 44 -9.07 -14.88 -9.86
N ARG A 45 -7.76 -15.13 -9.62
CA ARG A 45 -7.14 -16.42 -9.89
C ARG A 45 -7.23 -17.42 -8.73
N ALA A 46 -7.23 -16.94 -7.49
CA ALA A 46 -7.22 -17.77 -6.29
C ALA A 46 -8.58 -17.81 -5.58
N HIS A 47 -9.18 -16.65 -5.36
CA HIS A 47 -10.48 -16.56 -4.71
C HIS A 47 -11.65 -16.81 -5.67
N HIS A 48 -11.44 -16.61 -6.99
CA HIS A 48 -12.50 -16.71 -8.01
C HIS A 48 -13.75 -15.87 -7.68
N THR A 49 -13.55 -14.76 -6.96
CA THR A 49 -14.64 -13.86 -6.57
C THR A 49 -15.06 -12.96 -7.71
N TYR A 50 -14.12 -12.56 -8.55
CA TYR A 50 -14.35 -11.74 -9.75
C TYR A 50 -13.86 -12.48 -10.98
N ALA A 51 -14.57 -12.31 -12.10
CA ALA A 51 -14.22 -12.97 -13.34
C ALA A 51 -13.02 -12.30 -14.05
N THR A 52 -12.87 -10.98 -13.87
CA THR A 52 -11.88 -10.17 -14.60
C THR A 52 -11.13 -9.22 -13.66
N MET A 53 -9.94 -8.79 -14.11
CA MET A 53 -9.13 -7.81 -13.37
C MET A 53 -9.82 -6.44 -13.25
N PRO A 54 -10.52 -5.90 -14.27
CA PRO A 54 -11.32 -4.67 -14.13
C PRO A 54 -12.40 -4.77 -13.06
N GLU A 55 -13.13 -5.88 -12.98
CA GLU A 55 -14.14 -6.10 -11.92
C GLU A 55 -13.50 -6.11 -10.53
N ALA A 56 -12.37 -6.81 -10.37
CA ALA A 56 -11.63 -6.84 -9.11
C ALA A 56 -11.11 -5.45 -8.72
N ALA A 57 -10.59 -4.67 -9.68
CA ALA A 57 -10.12 -3.31 -9.46
C ALA A 57 -11.26 -2.37 -9.05
N ALA A 58 -12.41 -2.46 -9.72
CA ALA A 58 -13.60 -1.69 -9.37
C ALA A 58 -14.08 -2.00 -7.94
N ALA A 59 -14.15 -3.27 -7.59
CA ALA A 59 -14.54 -3.70 -6.25
C ALA A 59 -13.57 -3.20 -5.17
N ALA A 60 -12.26 -3.24 -5.44
CA ALA A 60 -11.26 -2.71 -4.53
C ALA A 60 -11.40 -1.18 -4.33
N ILE A 61 -11.60 -0.43 -5.42
CA ILE A 61 -11.83 1.02 -5.37
C ILE A 61 -13.09 1.33 -4.56
N HIS A 62 -14.19 0.63 -4.81
CA HIS A 62 -15.43 0.81 -4.06
C HIS A 62 -15.30 0.43 -2.59
N ALA A 63 -14.44 -0.53 -2.25
CA ALA A 63 -14.11 -0.86 -0.85
C ALA A 63 -13.23 0.19 -0.15
N GLY A 64 -12.65 1.15 -0.90
CA GLY A 64 -11.83 2.22 -0.35
C GLY A 64 -10.32 2.01 -0.49
N ILE A 65 -9.88 1.00 -1.27
CA ILE A 65 -8.47 0.86 -1.64
C ILE A 65 -8.07 2.06 -2.49
N ASN A 66 -7.09 2.81 -2.04
CA ASN A 66 -6.60 4.02 -2.71
C ASN A 66 -5.11 3.94 -3.09
N GLN A 67 -4.46 2.81 -2.82
CA GLN A 67 -3.12 2.53 -3.27
C GLN A 67 -2.98 1.03 -3.61
N PHE A 68 -2.49 0.74 -4.81
CA PHE A 68 -2.14 -0.61 -5.23
C PHE A 68 -0.61 -0.76 -5.17
N LEU A 69 -0.10 -1.81 -4.52
CA LEU A 69 1.35 -2.11 -4.51
C LEU A 69 1.78 -2.88 -5.77
N GLU A 70 0.88 -3.12 -6.68
CA GLU A 70 1.09 -3.71 -7.99
C GLU A 70 0.69 -2.73 -9.11
N ASN A 71 1.09 -3.00 -10.34
CA ASN A 71 0.66 -2.17 -11.47
C ASN A 71 -0.82 -2.45 -11.80
N ALA A 72 -1.70 -1.64 -11.24
CA ALA A 72 -3.14 -1.69 -11.47
C ALA A 72 -3.62 -0.68 -12.52
N THR A 73 -2.74 0.03 -13.23
CA THR A 73 -3.11 1.09 -14.18
C THR A 73 -4.08 0.58 -15.23
N LYS A 74 -3.74 -0.53 -15.91
CA LYS A 74 -4.61 -1.05 -16.95
C LYS A 74 -5.95 -1.59 -16.42
N PRO A 75 -6.00 -2.42 -15.36
CA PRO A 75 -7.26 -2.82 -14.74
C PRO A 75 -8.17 -1.66 -14.35
N VAL A 76 -7.63 -0.58 -13.78
CA VAL A 76 -8.41 0.60 -13.39
C VAL A 76 -8.91 1.37 -14.62
N GLN A 77 -8.07 1.57 -15.65
CA GLN A 77 -8.50 2.20 -16.90
C GLN A 77 -9.60 1.41 -17.60
N ASP A 78 -9.46 0.09 -17.65
CA ASP A 78 -10.47 -0.79 -18.25
C ASP A 78 -11.78 -0.76 -17.43
N ALA A 79 -11.71 -0.72 -16.09
CA ALA A 79 -12.88 -0.57 -15.23
C ALA A 79 -13.62 0.74 -15.49
N LEU A 80 -12.89 1.85 -15.63
CA LEU A 80 -13.46 3.16 -16.00
C LEU A 80 -14.10 3.12 -17.39
N THR A 81 -13.41 2.55 -18.38
CA THR A 81 -13.92 2.44 -19.75
C THR A 81 -15.17 1.58 -19.84
N GLN A 82 -15.27 0.54 -19.03
CA GLN A 82 -16.43 -0.36 -18.94
C GLN A 82 -17.57 0.20 -18.07
N GLY A 83 -17.39 1.37 -17.46
CA GLY A 83 -18.38 1.97 -16.56
C GLY A 83 -18.58 1.21 -15.23
N LEU A 84 -17.58 0.42 -14.83
CA LEU A 84 -17.59 -0.27 -13.53
C LEU A 84 -17.23 0.68 -12.37
N ILE A 85 -16.55 1.77 -12.66
CA ILE A 85 -16.26 2.89 -11.77
C ILE A 85 -16.43 4.20 -12.52
N GLU A 86 -16.62 5.28 -11.80
CA GLU A 86 -16.67 6.64 -12.32
C GLU A 86 -15.43 7.44 -11.89
N ALA A 87 -15.17 8.58 -12.56
CA ALA A 87 -14.09 9.48 -12.17
C ALA A 87 -14.22 9.94 -10.70
N PHE A 88 -15.45 10.11 -10.25
CA PHE A 88 -15.76 10.46 -8.86
C PHE A 88 -15.20 9.43 -7.85
N ASP A 89 -15.29 8.14 -8.15
CA ASP A 89 -14.77 7.08 -7.27
C ASP A 89 -13.25 7.18 -7.11
N ILE A 90 -12.56 7.51 -8.21
CA ILE A 90 -11.12 7.74 -8.21
C ILE A 90 -10.77 8.99 -7.40
N ASP A 91 -11.48 10.10 -7.60
CA ASP A 91 -11.27 11.35 -6.89
C ASP A 91 -11.46 11.18 -5.39
N GLU A 92 -12.50 10.48 -4.95
CA GLU A 92 -12.75 10.19 -3.53
C GLU A 92 -11.60 9.39 -2.90
N ASN A 93 -11.12 8.37 -3.62
CA ASN A 93 -10.01 7.55 -3.12
C ASN A 93 -8.69 8.33 -3.08
N LEU A 94 -8.40 9.16 -4.07
CA LEU A 94 -7.21 10.01 -4.10
C LEU A 94 -7.17 11.04 -2.96
N ARG A 95 -8.31 11.48 -2.45
CA ARG A 95 -8.37 12.39 -1.28
C ARG A 95 -7.64 11.82 -0.08
N GLY A 96 -7.74 10.52 0.19
CA GLY A 96 -7.01 9.85 1.27
C GLY A 96 -5.50 9.88 1.06
N VAL A 97 -5.05 9.65 -0.17
CA VAL A 97 -3.61 9.70 -0.53
C VAL A 97 -3.07 11.11 -0.38
N PHE A 98 -3.70 12.11 -1.01
CA PHE A 98 -3.25 13.49 -0.93
C PHE A 98 -3.28 14.05 0.49
N ARG A 99 -4.26 13.67 1.31
CA ARG A 99 -4.32 14.06 2.72
C ARG A 99 -3.07 13.60 3.49
N VAL A 100 -2.62 12.39 3.25
CA VAL A 100 -1.38 11.86 3.86
C VAL A 100 -0.17 12.60 3.31
N MET A 101 -0.08 12.83 2.00
CA MET A 101 1.02 13.58 1.39
C MET A 101 1.12 15.01 1.94
N ILE A 102 -0.01 15.70 2.10
CA ILE A 102 -0.08 17.04 2.70
C ILE A 102 0.39 17.00 4.15
N ARG A 103 -0.10 16.06 4.96
CA ARG A 103 0.29 15.91 6.37
C ARG A 103 1.78 15.60 6.55
N LEU A 104 2.39 14.96 5.56
CA LEU A 104 3.83 14.65 5.54
C LEU A 104 4.69 15.79 4.95
N GLY A 105 4.09 16.91 4.54
CA GLY A 105 4.82 18.00 3.89
C GLY A 105 5.34 17.68 2.49
N MET A 106 4.91 16.58 1.88
CA MET A 106 5.43 16.14 0.57
C MET A 106 5.10 17.10 -0.58
N LEU A 107 4.11 17.97 -0.38
CA LEU A 107 3.70 18.99 -1.37
C LEU A 107 4.19 20.40 -1.00
N ASP A 108 4.86 20.54 0.14
CA ASP A 108 5.39 21.81 0.59
C ASP A 108 6.72 22.14 -0.09
N SER A 109 7.13 23.40 -0.02
CA SER A 109 8.46 23.78 -0.48
C SER A 109 9.51 23.13 0.44
N ARG A 110 10.65 22.74 -0.12
CA ARG A 110 11.73 22.15 0.66
C ARG A 110 12.21 23.07 1.81
N ALA A 111 12.02 24.36 1.68
CA ALA A 111 12.39 25.34 2.70
C ALA A 111 11.46 25.30 3.93
N ASP A 112 10.21 24.86 3.73
CA ASP A 112 9.18 24.79 4.76
C ASP A 112 9.08 23.41 5.41
N GLU A 113 9.76 22.41 4.84
CA GLU A 113 9.72 21.02 5.31
C GLU A 113 10.80 20.80 6.40
N PRO A 114 10.42 20.59 7.69
CA PRO A 114 11.37 20.53 8.80
C PRO A 114 12.36 19.37 8.73
N TYR A 115 12.07 18.34 7.95
CA TYR A 115 12.90 17.15 7.78
C TYR A 115 13.66 17.12 6.45
N ALA A 116 13.59 18.19 5.65
CA ALA A 116 14.23 18.29 4.33
C ALA A 116 15.75 18.09 4.33
N HIS A 117 16.38 18.31 5.51
CA HIS A 117 17.82 18.13 5.71
C HIS A 117 18.23 16.67 5.95
N ILE A 118 17.31 15.81 6.40
CA ILE A 118 17.63 14.42 6.74
C ILE A 118 18.12 13.66 5.50
N GLY A 119 19.29 13.04 5.62
CA GLY A 119 19.97 12.33 4.55
C GLY A 119 20.77 13.20 3.59
N PHE A 120 20.72 14.53 3.75
CA PHE A 120 21.49 15.49 2.95
C PHE A 120 22.59 16.21 3.76
N ASP A 121 22.56 16.11 5.08
CA ASP A 121 23.53 16.74 5.99
C ASP A 121 24.88 16.02 6.01
N THR A 122 24.95 14.84 5.43
CA THR A 122 26.18 14.06 5.30
C THR A 122 26.91 14.49 4.03
N PRO A 123 28.21 14.82 4.06
CA PRO A 123 28.98 15.09 2.87
C PRO A 123 28.87 13.92 1.87
N GLY A 124 28.33 14.16 0.68
CA GLY A 124 28.01 13.13 -0.31
C GLY A 124 26.59 12.57 -0.26
N GLY A 125 25.72 13.04 0.66
CA GLY A 125 24.34 12.61 0.79
C GLY A 125 24.19 11.15 1.27
N ILE A 126 23.04 10.53 0.99
CA ILE A 126 22.76 9.13 1.34
C ILE A 126 23.76 8.15 0.68
N ALA A 127 24.34 8.52 -0.45
CA ALA A 127 25.33 7.71 -1.18
C ALA A 127 26.73 7.64 -0.51
N ALA A 128 26.98 8.46 0.52
CA ALA A 128 28.29 8.47 1.23
C ALA A 128 28.31 7.58 2.48
N VAL A 129 27.20 6.96 2.83
CA VAL A 129 27.15 5.99 3.93
C VAL A 129 27.47 4.62 3.36
N ASP A 130 28.56 4.02 3.83
CA ASP A 130 28.85 2.60 3.53
C ASP A 130 27.59 1.78 3.81
N ASP A 131 27.26 0.86 2.90
CA ASP A 131 26.08 0.01 2.99
C ASP A 131 25.96 -0.63 4.38
N PRO A 132 24.96 -0.30 5.19
CA PRO A 132 24.90 -0.75 6.58
C PRO A 132 24.88 -2.28 6.73
N TRP A 133 24.39 -2.99 5.71
CA TRP A 133 24.38 -4.47 5.69
C TRP A 133 25.77 -5.08 5.49
N LEU A 134 26.76 -4.30 5.07
CA LEU A 134 28.16 -4.72 4.94
C LEU A 134 28.97 -4.54 6.24
N TRP A 135 28.45 -3.81 7.21
CA TRP A 135 29.12 -3.59 8.50
C TRP A 135 29.24 -4.90 9.28
N ASP A 136 30.41 -5.20 9.81
CA ASP A 136 30.67 -6.45 10.53
C ASP A 136 29.73 -6.64 11.71
N LYS A 137 29.46 -5.58 12.48
CA LYS A 137 28.50 -5.62 13.60
C LYS A 137 27.08 -6.03 13.15
N ASN A 138 26.66 -5.64 11.94
CA ASN A 138 25.35 -5.99 11.42
C ASN A 138 25.30 -7.40 10.86
N LYS A 139 26.41 -7.86 10.26
CA LYS A 139 26.60 -9.27 9.85
C LYS A 139 26.60 -10.21 11.04
N GLU A 140 27.31 -9.84 12.12
CA GLU A 140 27.33 -10.61 13.38
C GLU A 140 25.94 -10.69 14.00
N LEU A 141 25.23 -9.55 14.04
CA LEU A 141 23.84 -9.51 14.55
C LEU A 141 22.91 -10.38 13.70
N ALA A 142 22.98 -10.27 12.37
CA ALA A 142 22.18 -11.09 11.45
C ALA A 142 22.44 -12.59 11.65
N ARG A 143 23.74 -12.98 11.80
CA ARG A 143 24.12 -14.35 12.09
C ARG A 143 23.53 -14.82 13.42
N LYS A 144 23.71 -14.03 14.48
CA LYS A 144 23.17 -14.36 15.80
C LYS A 144 21.65 -14.57 15.76
N VAL A 145 20.91 -13.66 15.13
CA VAL A 145 19.46 -13.77 14.98
C VAL A 145 19.08 -15.04 14.21
N THR A 146 19.82 -15.35 13.14
CA THR A 146 19.60 -16.57 12.35
C THR A 146 19.84 -17.82 13.21
N ASP A 147 20.98 -17.90 13.91
CA ASP A 147 21.33 -19.06 14.74
C ASP A 147 20.30 -19.27 15.86
N GLU A 148 19.81 -18.21 16.49
CA GLU A 148 18.79 -18.25 17.56
C GLU A 148 17.38 -18.52 17.03
N SER A 149 17.10 -18.33 15.74
CA SER A 149 15.77 -18.58 15.13
C SER A 149 15.58 -20.01 14.63
N ILE A 150 16.64 -20.81 14.56
CA ILE A 150 16.58 -22.19 14.10
C ILE A 150 15.92 -23.06 15.19
N VAL A 151 14.82 -23.68 14.85
CA VAL A 151 14.09 -24.60 15.72
C VAL A 151 14.15 -26.01 15.13
N LEU A 152 14.65 -26.96 15.91
CA LEU A 152 14.57 -28.38 15.56
C LEU A 152 13.15 -28.89 15.90
N LEU A 153 12.40 -29.37 14.90
CA LEU A 153 11.08 -29.96 15.05
C LEU A 153 11.16 -31.46 15.27
#